data_66cd6b0327139e8610b6e5a07cb657bb
#
_entry.id   66cd6b0327139e8610b6e5a07cb657bb
#
_cell.length_a   1.000
_cell.length_b   1.000
_cell.length_c   1.000
_cell.angle_alpha   90.00
_cell.angle_beta   90.00
_cell.angle_gamma   90.00
#
_symmetry.space_group_name_H-M   'P 1'
#
loop_
_entity.id
_entity.type
_entity.pdbx_description
1 polymer ?
#
loop_
_entity_poly.entity_id
_entity_poly.type
_entity_poly.pdbx_seq_one_letter_code
_entity_poly.pdbx_strand_id
1 'polypeptide(L)'
;MKKINLLGSGGSIGTQTADVCRRHGFEIHSAAVKSNYKKLAEQAREFNIKRVCIFDEKYYKPLKDELFDTDTEILTGIDGLCELAADKAADITVNAVVSMVGLRPTIAALESGMQVALANKETLVAGGDIVMKLAAEKGITI
;
A
#
# COMPACT_ATOMS: atom_id res chain seq x y z
N MET A 1 8.05 3.39 -16.99
CA MET A 1 6.77 3.71 -16.36
C MET A 1 6.86 3.49 -14.85
N LYS A 2 6.42 4.45 -14.06
CA LYS A 2 6.52 4.35 -12.60
C LYS A 2 5.48 3.39 -12.04
N LYS A 3 5.91 2.54 -11.12
CA LYS A 3 5.04 1.57 -10.43
C LYS A 3 4.97 1.92 -8.96
N ILE A 4 3.79 1.83 -8.38
CA ILE A 4 3.60 2.17 -6.96
C ILE A 4 2.98 1.02 -6.18
N ASN A 5 3.34 0.95 -4.90
CA ASN A 5 2.60 0.19 -3.90
C ASN A 5 1.69 1.20 -3.20
N LEU A 6 0.38 0.99 -3.25
CA LEU A 6 -0.59 1.95 -2.70
C LEU A 6 -1.29 1.36 -1.49
N LEU A 7 -0.85 1.75 -0.31
CA LEU A 7 -1.45 1.30 0.94
C LEU A 7 -2.56 2.24 1.34
N GLY A 8 -3.75 1.70 1.59
CA GLY A 8 -4.93 2.50 1.88
C GLY A 8 -5.64 2.99 0.62
N SER A 9 -5.68 2.15 -0.41
CA SER A 9 -6.21 2.54 -1.72
C SER A 9 -7.71 2.85 -1.75
N GLY A 10 -8.46 2.41 -0.74
CA GLY A 10 -9.91 2.63 -0.67
C GLY A 10 -10.32 3.90 0.07
N GLY A 11 -9.39 4.57 0.76
CA GLY A 11 -9.68 5.80 1.48
C GLY A 11 -9.67 7.01 0.55
N SER A 12 -9.89 8.19 1.15
CA SER A 12 -9.96 9.45 0.39
C SER A 12 -8.67 9.73 -0.38
N ILE A 13 -7.53 9.70 0.32
CA ILE A 13 -6.24 9.98 -0.30
C ILE A 13 -5.85 8.88 -1.28
N GLY A 14 -6.11 7.61 -0.90
CA GLY A 14 -5.82 6.47 -1.77
C GLY A 14 -6.61 6.52 -3.07
N THR A 15 -7.89 6.88 -2.99
CA THR A 15 -8.74 7.01 -4.18
C THR A 15 -8.25 8.13 -5.08
N GLN A 16 -7.84 9.26 -4.51
CA GLN A 16 -7.27 10.36 -5.27
C GLN A 16 -5.95 9.96 -5.93
N THR A 17 -5.11 9.21 -5.21
CA THR A 17 -3.84 8.72 -5.76
C THR A 17 -4.09 7.78 -6.93
N ALA A 18 -5.07 6.87 -6.80
CA ALA A 18 -5.43 5.97 -7.90
C ALA A 18 -5.90 6.76 -9.13
N ASP A 19 -6.65 7.84 -8.91
CA ASP A 19 -7.11 8.70 -10.01
C ASP A 19 -5.94 9.38 -10.72
N VAL A 20 -4.95 9.85 -9.96
CA VAL A 20 -3.72 10.42 -10.55
C VAL A 20 -2.98 9.37 -11.37
N CYS A 21 -2.86 8.15 -10.86
CA CYS A 21 -2.22 7.05 -11.60
C CYS A 21 -2.95 6.78 -12.92
N ARG A 22 -4.27 6.77 -12.88
CA ARG A 22 -5.09 6.55 -14.08
C ARG A 22 -4.84 7.63 -15.13
N ARG A 23 -4.80 8.89 -14.70
CA ARG A 23 -4.64 10.02 -15.62
C ARG A 23 -3.23 10.12 -16.19
N HIS A 24 -2.21 9.73 -15.43
CA HIS A 24 -0.82 9.86 -15.84
C HIS A 24 -0.17 8.56 -16.31
N GLY A 25 -0.92 7.47 -16.34
CA GLY A 25 -0.41 6.20 -16.84
C GLY A 25 0.56 5.49 -15.91
N PHE A 26 0.54 5.79 -14.61
CA PHE A 26 1.36 5.06 -13.64
C PHE A 26 0.72 3.71 -13.33
N GLU A 27 1.55 2.70 -13.08
CA GLU A 27 1.08 1.38 -12.70
C GLU A 27 0.93 1.28 -11.19
N ILE A 28 -0.12 0.57 -10.74
CA ILE A 28 -0.25 0.19 -9.33
C ILE A 28 0.17 -1.28 -9.25
N HIS A 29 1.35 -1.53 -8.66
CA HIS A 29 1.87 -2.88 -8.51
C HIS A 29 1.15 -3.63 -7.39
N SER A 30 0.88 -2.96 -6.28
CA SER A 30 0.15 -3.53 -5.16
C SER A 30 -0.77 -2.50 -4.53
N ALA A 31 -1.81 -2.98 -3.87
CA ALA A 31 -2.77 -2.12 -3.17
C ALA A 31 -3.27 -2.81 -1.92
N ALA A 32 -3.64 -2.03 -0.91
CA ALA A 32 -4.13 -2.54 0.35
C ALA A 32 -5.28 -1.71 0.88
N VAL A 33 -6.27 -2.39 1.45
CA VAL A 33 -7.39 -1.75 2.17
C VAL A 33 -7.61 -2.48 3.49
N LYS A 34 -8.35 -1.85 4.40
CA LYS A 34 -8.70 -2.48 5.68
C LYS A 34 -9.80 -3.53 5.50
N SER A 35 -10.94 -3.15 4.95
CA SER A 35 -12.13 -4.01 4.89
C SER A 35 -12.94 -3.86 3.62
N ASN A 36 -12.75 -2.81 2.84
CA ASN A 36 -13.54 -2.56 1.64
C ASN A 36 -13.04 -3.43 0.47
N TYR A 37 -13.31 -4.74 0.58
CA TYR A 37 -12.81 -5.71 -0.38
C TYR A 37 -13.40 -5.50 -1.79
N LYS A 38 -14.62 -4.99 -1.88
CA LYS A 38 -15.23 -4.73 -3.20
C LYS A 38 -14.49 -3.65 -3.95
N LYS A 39 -14.12 -2.57 -3.26
CA LYS A 39 -13.33 -1.48 -3.85
C LYS A 39 -11.95 -1.99 -4.27
N LEU A 40 -11.32 -2.80 -3.43
CA LEU A 40 -10.02 -3.37 -3.74
C LEU A 40 -10.10 -4.28 -4.98
N ALA A 41 -11.15 -5.11 -5.08
CA ALA A 41 -11.34 -5.97 -6.24
C ALA A 41 -11.53 -5.15 -7.52
N GLU A 42 -12.32 -4.08 -7.47
CA GLU A 42 -12.50 -3.19 -8.62
C GLU A 42 -11.16 -2.60 -9.06
N GLN A 43 -10.37 -2.10 -8.11
CA GLN A 43 -9.06 -1.52 -8.41
C GLN A 43 -8.10 -2.56 -8.97
N ALA A 44 -8.11 -3.76 -8.41
CA ALA A 44 -7.23 -4.84 -8.87
C ALA A 44 -7.51 -5.18 -10.35
N ARG A 45 -8.77 -5.19 -10.75
CA ARG A 45 -9.15 -5.44 -12.13
C ARG A 45 -8.82 -4.27 -13.04
N GLU A 46 -9.11 -3.06 -12.59
CA GLU A 46 -8.87 -1.86 -13.40
C GLU A 46 -7.38 -1.66 -13.71
N PHE A 47 -6.54 -1.80 -12.69
CA PHE A 47 -5.10 -1.54 -12.81
C PHE A 47 -4.28 -2.81 -13.04
N ASN A 48 -4.92 -3.95 -13.15
CA ASN A 48 -4.24 -5.24 -13.30
C ASN A 48 -3.20 -5.45 -12.20
N ILE A 49 -3.62 -5.26 -10.95
CA ILE A 49 -2.75 -5.28 -9.79
C ILE A 49 -2.27 -6.71 -9.52
N LYS A 50 -0.98 -6.87 -9.23
CA LYS A 50 -0.38 -8.19 -9.03
C LYS A 50 -0.56 -8.72 -7.61
N ARG A 51 -0.54 -7.83 -6.60
CA ARG A 51 -0.61 -8.21 -5.20
C ARG A 51 -1.54 -7.25 -4.46
N VAL A 52 -2.41 -7.80 -3.63
CA VAL A 52 -3.31 -7.00 -2.79
C VAL A 52 -3.25 -7.49 -1.36
N CYS A 53 -3.59 -6.62 -0.41
CA CYS A 53 -3.71 -6.98 0.99
C CYS A 53 -5.05 -6.50 1.53
N ILE A 54 -5.79 -7.42 2.15
CA ILE A 54 -6.97 -7.08 2.94
C ILE A 54 -6.59 -7.21 4.40
N PHE A 55 -6.52 -6.09 5.11
CA PHE A 55 -6.00 -6.07 6.48
C PHE A 55 -6.86 -6.90 7.43
N ASP A 56 -8.18 -6.80 7.30
CA ASP A 56 -9.13 -7.57 8.12
C ASP A 56 -9.36 -8.94 7.48
N GLU A 57 -8.81 -9.98 8.09
CA GLU A 57 -8.78 -11.34 7.56
C GLU A 57 -10.16 -11.93 7.29
N LYS A 58 -11.20 -11.45 7.98
CA LYS A 58 -12.54 -11.96 7.75
C LYS A 58 -13.07 -11.70 6.34
N TYR A 59 -12.46 -10.75 5.62
CA TYR A 59 -12.83 -10.44 4.25
C TYR A 59 -11.94 -11.12 3.20
N TYR A 60 -11.03 -12.01 3.64
CA TYR A 60 -10.16 -12.73 2.71
C TYR A 60 -10.96 -13.55 1.71
N LYS A 61 -11.89 -14.37 2.21
CA LYS A 61 -12.66 -15.25 1.35
C LYS A 61 -13.56 -14.48 0.37
N PRO A 62 -14.34 -13.47 0.81
CA PRO A 62 -15.10 -12.66 -0.13
C PRO A 62 -14.22 -12.01 -1.22
N LEU A 63 -13.04 -11.52 -0.84
CA LEU A 63 -12.12 -10.93 -1.81
C LEU A 63 -11.60 -11.99 -2.78
N LYS A 64 -11.25 -13.16 -2.29
CA LYS A 64 -10.79 -14.26 -3.14
C LYS A 64 -11.87 -14.65 -4.14
N ASP A 65 -13.14 -14.69 -3.73
CA ASP A 65 -14.25 -15.00 -4.61
C ASP A 65 -14.41 -13.93 -5.70
N GLU A 66 -14.22 -12.64 -5.35
CA GLU A 66 -14.27 -11.54 -6.31
C GLU A 66 -13.16 -11.60 -7.35
N LEU A 67 -12.01 -12.17 -6.99
CA LEU A 67 -10.82 -12.22 -7.84
C LEU A 67 -10.48 -13.63 -8.33
N PHE A 68 -11.48 -14.53 -8.33
CA PHE A 68 -11.26 -15.95 -8.61
C PHE A 68 -10.64 -16.23 -9.98
N ASP A 69 -10.90 -15.37 -10.95
CA ASP A 69 -10.44 -15.52 -12.34
C ASP A 69 -9.17 -14.69 -12.63
N THR A 70 -8.49 -14.23 -11.59
CA THR A 70 -7.26 -13.43 -11.75
C THR A 70 -6.08 -14.16 -11.13
N ASP A 71 -4.86 -13.72 -11.48
CA ASP A 71 -3.61 -14.22 -10.89
C ASP A 71 -3.16 -13.35 -9.71
N THR A 72 -4.03 -12.46 -9.21
CA THR A 72 -3.68 -11.55 -8.12
C THR A 72 -3.43 -12.31 -6.83
N GLU A 73 -2.28 -12.10 -6.22
CA GLU A 73 -1.95 -12.67 -4.92
C GLU A 73 -2.63 -11.86 -3.82
N ILE A 74 -3.24 -12.54 -2.85
CA ILE A 74 -3.96 -11.89 -1.76
C ILE A 74 -3.26 -12.17 -0.44
N LEU A 75 -2.86 -11.09 0.24
CA LEU A 75 -2.26 -11.16 1.57
C LEU A 75 -3.23 -10.58 2.59
N THR A 76 -2.97 -10.85 3.87
CA THR A 76 -3.83 -10.38 4.96
C THR A 76 -3.00 -9.86 6.13
N GLY A 77 -3.64 -9.04 6.96
CA GLY A 77 -3.09 -8.59 8.23
C GLY A 77 -1.91 -7.63 8.11
N ILE A 78 -1.28 -7.39 9.26
CA ILE A 78 -0.16 -6.45 9.33
C ILE A 78 1.07 -6.99 8.59
N ASP A 79 1.32 -8.28 8.64
CA ASP A 79 2.46 -8.88 7.95
C ASP A 79 2.32 -8.74 6.44
N GLY A 80 1.11 -8.95 5.91
CA GLY A 80 0.84 -8.74 4.49
C GLY A 80 1.02 -7.29 4.09
N LEU A 81 0.56 -6.36 4.93
CA LEU A 81 0.69 -4.94 4.69
C LEU A 81 2.16 -4.53 4.62
N CYS A 82 2.98 -5.02 5.56
CA CYS A 82 4.41 -4.73 5.59
C CYS A 82 5.13 -5.34 4.37
N GLU A 83 4.74 -6.53 3.96
CA GLU A 83 5.33 -7.19 2.80
C GLU A 83 5.06 -6.39 1.53
N LEU A 84 3.84 -5.88 1.34
CA LEU A 84 3.54 -5.02 0.19
C LEU A 84 4.31 -3.71 0.24
N ALA A 85 4.43 -3.11 1.44
CA ALA A 85 5.15 -1.85 1.59
C ALA A 85 6.61 -1.97 1.19
N ALA A 86 7.21 -3.13 1.40
CA ALA A 86 8.61 -3.41 1.12
C ALA A 86 8.84 -4.03 -0.26
N ASP A 87 7.81 -4.16 -1.08
CA ASP A 87 7.92 -4.83 -2.38
C ASP A 87 8.68 -3.98 -3.39
N LYS A 88 9.91 -4.36 -3.65
CA LYS A 88 10.83 -3.61 -4.53
C LYS A 88 10.56 -3.80 -6.02
N ALA A 89 9.54 -4.58 -6.39
CA ALA A 89 9.06 -4.60 -7.77
C ALA A 89 8.42 -3.27 -8.16
N ALA A 90 7.98 -2.48 -7.17
CA ALA A 90 7.52 -1.11 -7.39
C ALA A 90 8.66 -0.12 -7.17
N ASP A 91 8.48 1.11 -7.63
CA ASP A 91 9.47 2.18 -7.51
C ASP A 91 9.30 2.97 -6.23
N ILE A 92 8.06 3.09 -5.74
CA ILE A 92 7.74 3.89 -4.56
C ILE A 92 6.55 3.27 -3.82
N THR A 93 6.55 3.41 -2.50
CA THR A 93 5.41 3.03 -1.67
C THR A 93 4.70 4.30 -1.21
N VAL A 94 3.41 4.42 -1.55
CA VAL A 94 2.56 5.51 -1.09
C VAL A 94 1.73 4.98 0.08
N ASN A 95 1.95 5.54 1.27
CA ASN A 95 1.25 5.10 2.48
C ASN A 95 0.15 6.09 2.84
N ALA A 96 -1.08 5.72 2.51
CA ALA A 96 -2.29 6.49 2.84
C ALA A 96 -3.15 5.77 3.89
N VAL A 97 -2.56 4.83 4.62
CA VAL A 97 -3.26 4.12 5.71
C VAL A 97 -3.43 5.09 6.88
N VAL A 98 -4.66 5.22 7.35
CA VAL A 98 -4.96 6.06 8.50
C VAL A 98 -4.67 5.30 9.79
N SER A 99 -4.43 6.04 10.88
CA SER A 99 -4.13 5.51 12.22
C SER A 99 -2.71 4.95 12.37
N MET A 100 -2.43 4.47 13.56
CA MET A 100 -1.12 3.93 13.96
C MET A 100 -0.67 2.72 13.15
N VAL A 101 -1.61 2.06 12.48
CA VAL A 101 -1.31 0.89 11.63
C VAL A 101 -0.31 1.24 10.52
N GLY A 102 -0.28 2.50 10.08
CA GLY A 102 0.65 2.92 9.03
C GLY A 102 2.12 2.96 9.42
N LEU A 103 2.44 2.93 10.72
CA LEU A 103 3.84 3.05 11.17
C LEU A 103 4.69 1.83 10.77
N ARG A 104 4.23 0.62 11.06
CA ARG A 104 5.00 -0.61 10.76
C ARG A 104 5.27 -0.79 9.26
N PRO A 105 4.28 -0.61 8.37
CA PRO A 105 4.56 -0.69 6.93
C PRO A 105 5.57 0.37 6.47
N THR A 106 5.51 1.58 7.01
CA THR A 106 6.46 2.64 6.66
C THR A 106 7.88 2.21 7.04
N ILE A 107 8.06 1.68 8.26
CA ILE A 107 9.36 1.19 8.71
C ILE A 107 9.84 0.06 7.81
N ALA A 108 8.97 -0.90 7.48
CA ALA A 108 9.32 -2.02 6.62
C ALA A 108 9.79 -1.55 5.24
N ALA A 109 9.10 -0.57 4.66
CA ALA A 109 9.47 0.00 3.36
C ALA A 109 10.85 0.65 3.43
N LEU A 110 11.09 1.46 4.45
CA LEU A 110 12.37 2.15 4.62
C LEU A 110 13.53 1.17 4.85
N GLU A 111 13.29 0.14 5.66
CA GLU A 111 14.33 -0.88 5.92
C GLU A 111 14.71 -1.62 4.64
N SER A 112 13.77 -1.80 3.71
CA SER A 112 14.05 -2.44 2.44
C SER A 112 14.71 -1.50 1.42
N GLY A 113 14.81 -0.21 1.74
CA GLY A 113 15.37 0.78 0.82
C GLY A 113 14.36 1.42 -0.12
N MET A 114 13.06 1.23 0.13
CA MET A 114 12.01 1.80 -0.70
C MET A 114 11.86 3.30 -0.48
N GLN A 115 11.64 4.04 -1.57
CA GLN A 115 11.19 5.42 -1.51
C GLN A 115 9.76 5.43 -0.96
N VAL A 116 9.47 6.34 -0.02
CA VAL A 116 8.14 6.39 0.63
C VAL A 116 7.54 7.77 0.50
N ALA A 117 6.26 7.81 0.12
CA ALA A 117 5.44 9.02 0.20
C ALA A 117 4.40 8.81 1.29
N LEU A 118 4.42 9.66 2.30
CA LEU A 118 3.49 9.57 3.43
C LEU A 118 2.34 10.55 3.26
N ALA A 119 1.13 10.02 3.32
CA ALA A 119 -0.08 10.84 3.38
C ALA A 119 -0.73 10.76 4.77
N ASN A 120 -0.08 10.03 5.69
CA ASN A 120 -0.62 9.72 7.03
C ASN A 120 0.14 10.52 8.08
N LYS A 121 -0.50 11.57 8.61
CA LYS A 121 0.09 12.42 9.66
C LYS A 121 0.38 11.65 10.94
N GLU A 122 -0.45 10.68 11.26
CA GLU A 122 -0.33 9.92 12.51
C GLU A 122 0.98 9.13 12.55
N THR A 123 1.47 8.67 11.42
CA THR A 123 2.75 7.99 11.33
C THR A 123 3.89 8.92 11.77
N LEU A 124 3.88 10.16 11.32
CA LEU A 124 4.91 11.14 11.70
C LEU A 124 4.77 11.59 13.15
N VAL A 125 3.54 11.75 13.65
CA VAL A 125 3.31 12.17 15.03
C VAL A 125 3.74 11.07 16.01
N ALA A 126 3.39 9.81 15.73
CA ALA A 126 3.62 8.71 16.65
C ALA A 126 5.04 8.16 16.59
N GLY A 127 5.67 8.18 15.43
CA GLY A 127 6.98 7.58 15.23
C GLY A 127 7.88 8.41 14.34
N GLY A 128 7.66 9.72 14.27
CA GLY A 128 8.39 10.61 13.37
C GLY A 128 9.89 10.55 13.50
N ASP A 129 10.39 10.53 14.74
CA ASP A 129 11.83 10.49 14.99
C ASP A 129 12.44 9.19 14.44
N ILE A 130 11.77 8.06 14.66
CA ILE A 130 12.23 6.76 14.19
C ILE A 130 12.20 6.72 12.66
N VAL A 131 11.11 7.18 12.06
CA VAL A 131 10.92 7.19 10.61
C VAL A 131 11.96 8.08 9.94
N MET A 132 12.16 9.29 10.44
CA MET A 132 13.11 10.24 9.84
C MET A 132 14.55 9.78 10.01
N LYS A 133 14.88 9.17 11.15
CA LYS A 133 16.21 8.64 11.38
C LYS A 133 16.51 7.48 10.44
N LEU A 134 15.56 6.56 10.30
CA LEU A 134 15.72 5.41 9.40
C LEU A 134 15.83 5.85 7.95
N ALA A 135 15.03 6.83 7.53
CA ALA A 135 15.12 7.39 6.19
C ALA A 135 16.50 7.99 5.93
N ALA A 136 17.02 8.76 6.89
CA ALA A 136 18.35 9.36 6.77
C ALA A 136 19.44 8.30 6.67
N GLU A 137 19.38 7.26 7.50
CA GLU A 137 20.35 6.15 7.47
C GLU A 137 20.35 5.42 6.13
N LYS A 138 19.19 5.31 5.47
CA LYS A 138 19.06 4.63 4.18
C LYS A 138 19.21 5.57 2.99
N GLY A 139 19.38 6.86 3.24
CA GLY A 139 19.50 7.84 2.16
C GLY A 139 18.20 8.02 1.38
N ILE A 140 17.05 7.85 2.03
CA ILE A 140 15.73 7.91 1.40
C ILE A 140 15.04 9.23 1.76
N THR A 141 14.37 9.82 0.78
CA THR A 141 13.55 11.03 0.98
C THR A 141 12.10 10.59 1.22
N ILE A 142 11.48 11.21 2.21
CA ILE A 142 10.07 10.98 2.51
C ILE A 142 9.26 12.18 2.04
#